data_99fd8b66b5bf67a670b499b7691eae1d
#
_entry.id   99fd8b66b5bf67a670b499b7691eae1d
#
_cell.length_a   1.000
_cell.length_b   1.000
_cell.length_c   1.000
_cell.angle_alpha   90.00
_cell.angle_beta   90.00
_cell.angle_gamma   90.00
#
_symmetry.space_group_name_H-M   'P 1'
#
loop_
_entity.id
_entity.type
_entity.pdbx_description
1 polymer ?
#
loop_
_entity_poly.entity_id
_entity_poly.type
_entity_poly.pdbx_seq_one_letter_code
_entity_poly.pdbx_strand_id
1 'polypeptide(L)'
;MADSGGTAKAGPDGKLRCPWGLSAPEYVVYHDEEWGRPLRGDQAIFERLCLEAFQSGLSWLTILRKRENFRKAFAGFDLKAVAAFGPDDMQRLLNDPGIVRNRAKINAVIVNARAALELPAGLSDLVWGYAEADQDNPRPAPRTLADVPSSSPASKRLSAELRKHGFTFTGPVTAYATMQACGIVNDHLADCFAR
;
A
#
# COMPACT_ATOMS: atom_id res chain seq x y z
N MET A 1 30.85 -15.58 -1.35
CA MET A 1 30.76 -14.38 -0.51
C MET A 1 29.33 -14.28 -0.05
N ALA A 2 29.08 -14.33 1.26
CA ALA A 2 27.74 -14.29 1.81
C ALA A 2 27.06 -12.97 1.39
N ASP A 3 25.87 -13.05 0.81
CA ASP A 3 25.02 -11.91 0.52
C ASP A 3 24.83 -11.13 1.82
N SER A 4 25.38 -9.92 1.88
CA SER A 4 25.34 -9.07 3.06
C SER A 4 23.89 -8.69 3.32
N GLY A 5 23.23 -9.52 4.09
CA GLY A 5 21.85 -9.55 4.57
C GLY A 5 20.96 -8.34 4.38
N GLY A 6 20.73 -7.87 3.15
CA GLY A 6 19.69 -6.89 2.87
C GLY A 6 19.98 -5.45 3.33
N THR A 7 21.25 -5.04 3.52
CA THR A 7 21.65 -3.64 3.83
C THR A 7 21.45 -2.71 2.62
N ALA A 8 21.45 -1.39 2.84
CA ALA A 8 21.37 -0.40 1.76
C ALA A 8 22.49 -0.60 0.73
N LYS A 9 22.16 -0.40 -0.54
CA LYS A 9 23.09 -0.60 -1.69
C LYS A 9 23.18 0.69 -2.50
N ALA A 10 24.37 0.98 -3.02
CA ALA A 10 24.58 2.12 -3.92
C ALA A 10 23.96 1.83 -5.30
N GLY A 11 23.15 2.76 -5.78
CA GLY A 11 22.69 2.78 -7.17
C GLY A 11 23.75 3.32 -8.12
N PRO A 12 23.48 3.34 -9.44
CA PRO A 12 24.40 3.89 -10.44
C PRO A 12 24.76 5.38 -10.23
N ASP A 13 23.88 6.12 -9.55
CA ASP A 13 24.02 7.53 -9.17
C ASP A 13 24.76 7.73 -7.84
N GLY A 14 25.26 6.67 -7.22
CA GLY A 14 25.96 6.68 -5.94
C GLY A 14 25.06 6.81 -4.70
N LYS A 15 23.75 6.99 -4.84
CA LYS A 15 22.82 7.08 -3.70
C LYS A 15 22.57 5.69 -3.10
N LEU A 16 22.63 5.62 -1.78
CA LEU A 16 22.28 4.40 -1.04
C LEU A 16 20.76 4.22 -0.98
N ARG A 17 20.26 3.06 -1.40
CA ARG A 17 18.83 2.72 -1.41
C ARG A 17 18.56 1.39 -0.72
N CYS A 18 17.33 1.19 -0.30
CA CYS A 18 16.85 -0.14 0.06
C CYS A 18 17.05 -1.09 -1.13
N PRO A 19 17.59 -2.31 -0.94
CA PRO A 19 17.97 -3.20 -2.05
C PRO A 19 16.83 -3.50 -3.03
N TRP A 20 15.60 -3.61 -2.52
CA TRP A 20 14.43 -3.86 -3.37
C TRP A 20 14.16 -2.71 -4.35
N GLY A 21 14.46 -1.46 -3.96
CA GLY A 21 14.31 -0.27 -4.81
C GLY A 21 15.21 -0.28 -6.05
N LEU A 22 16.29 -1.08 -6.04
CA LEU A 22 17.22 -1.21 -7.16
C LEU A 22 16.90 -2.41 -8.09
N SER A 23 15.88 -3.21 -7.78
CA SER A 23 15.62 -4.46 -8.49
C SER A 23 14.89 -4.28 -9.83
N ALA A 24 14.34 -3.10 -10.11
CA ALA A 24 13.74 -2.75 -11.39
C ALA A 24 13.71 -1.21 -11.55
N PRO A 25 13.73 -0.67 -12.80
CA PRO A 25 13.65 0.78 -13.02
C PRO A 25 12.41 1.45 -12.39
N GLU A 26 11.27 0.78 -12.47
CA GLU A 26 10.01 1.27 -11.88
C GLU A 26 10.09 1.34 -10.36
N TYR A 27 10.85 0.44 -9.73
CA TYR A 27 11.06 0.48 -8.29
C TYR A 27 11.95 1.64 -7.85
N VAL A 28 12.92 2.05 -8.66
CA VAL A 28 13.77 3.21 -8.33
C VAL A 28 12.89 4.45 -8.15
N VAL A 29 12.01 4.74 -9.12
CA VAL A 29 11.10 5.89 -9.06
C VAL A 29 10.14 5.77 -7.88
N TYR A 30 9.51 4.61 -7.72
CA TYR A 30 8.56 4.38 -6.62
C TYR A 30 9.21 4.53 -5.25
N HIS A 31 10.43 3.97 -5.07
CA HIS A 31 11.19 4.06 -3.83
C HIS A 31 11.60 5.48 -3.48
N ASP A 32 12.09 6.23 -4.48
CA ASP A 32 12.67 7.56 -4.25
C ASP A 32 11.60 8.64 -4.06
N GLU A 33 10.46 8.51 -4.75
CA GLU A 33 9.48 9.58 -4.89
C GLU A 33 8.15 9.32 -4.16
N GLU A 34 7.79 8.04 -3.91
CA GLU A 34 6.47 7.70 -3.41
C GLU A 34 6.49 6.95 -2.07
N TRP A 35 7.20 5.82 -2.00
CA TRP A 35 7.17 4.95 -0.83
C TRP A 35 7.76 5.64 0.40
N GLY A 36 7.05 5.57 1.52
CA GLY A 36 7.45 6.24 2.76
C GLY A 36 7.23 7.75 2.77
N ARG A 37 6.64 8.32 1.70
CA ARG A 37 6.28 9.75 1.65
C ARG A 37 4.87 9.96 2.19
N PRO A 38 4.62 11.04 2.97
CA PRO A 38 3.29 11.33 3.50
C PRO A 38 2.25 11.49 2.38
N LEU A 39 1.27 10.59 2.36
CA LEU A 39 0.14 10.60 1.43
C LEU A 39 -1.14 10.89 2.22
N ARG A 40 -1.91 11.88 1.80
CA ARG A 40 -3.17 12.29 2.42
C ARG A 40 -4.30 12.31 1.39
N GLY A 41 -5.53 12.34 1.90
CA GLY A 41 -6.75 12.36 1.12
C GLY A 41 -7.32 10.96 0.88
N ASP A 42 -8.64 10.86 1.01
CA ASP A 42 -9.36 9.58 1.03
C ASP A 42 -9.16 8.77 -0.26
N GLN A 43 -9.26 9.42 -1.41
CA GLN A 43 -9.08 8.75 -2.70
C GLN A 43 -7.66 8.20 -2.90
N ALA A 44 -6.63 8.97 -2.50
CA ALA A 44 -5.24 8.56 -2.65
C ALA A 44 -4.91 7.38 -1.70
N ILE A 45 -5.38 7.42 -0.46
CA ILE A 45 -5.22 6.32 0.49
C ILE A 45 -6.05 5.10 0.07
N PHE A 46 -7.26 5.32 -0.45
CA PHE A 46 -8.09 4.24 -0.98
C PHE A 46 -7.41 3.52 -2.16
N GLU A 47 -6.84 4.27 -3.12
CA GLU A 47 -6.05 3.68 -4.20
C GLU A 47 -4.94 2.80 -3.62
N ARG A 48 -4.16 3.32 -2.68
CA ARG A 48 -3.02 2.63 -2.10
C ARG A 48 -3.45 1.34 -1.38
N LEU A 49 -4.47 1.42 -0.53
CA LEU A 49 -5.04 0.27 0.18
C LEU A 49 -5.53 -0.82 -0.79
N CYS A 50 -6.21 -0.44 -1.87
CA CYS A 50 -6.71 -1.38 -2.87
C CYS A 50 -5.55 -2.06 -3.63
N LEU A 51 -4.52 -1.31 -4.02
CA LEU A 51 -3.36 -1.87 -4.71
C LEU A 51 -2.57 -2.83 -3.81
N GLU A 52 -2.41 -2.53 -2.52
CA GLU A 52 -1.81 -3.44 -1.55
C GLU A 52 -2.65 -4.72 -1.35
N ALA A 53 -3.98 -4.60 -1.35
CA ALA A 53 -4.86 -5.77 -1.32
C ALA A 53 -4.70 -6.63 -2.59
N PHE A 54 -4.56 -6.01 -3.77
CA PHE A 54 -4.29 -6.72 -5.02
C PHE A 54 -2.92 -7.39 -5.03
N GLN A 55 -1.92 -6.85 -4.34
CA GLN A 55 -0.59 -7.44 -4.25
C GLN A 55 -0.59 -8.81 -3.55
N SER A 56 -1.51 -9.08 -2.65
CA SER A 56 -1.54 -10.35 -1.90
C SER A 56 -1.37 -11.56 -2.84
N GLY A 57 -0.27 -12.32 -2.66
CA GLY A 57 0.11 -13.45 -3.50
C GLY A 57 0.81 -13.09 -4.82
N LEU A 58 1.17 -11.81 -5.04
CA LEU A 58 1.86 -11.32 -6.23
C LEU A 58 3.05 -10.44 -5.83
N SER A 59 3.93 -10.12 -6.79
CA SER A 59 4.97 -9.12 -6.59
C SER A 59 4.40 -7.69 -6.68
N TRP A 60 4.95 -6.76 -5.88
CA TRP A 60 4.57 -5.35 -6.00
C TRP A 60 4.87 -4.79 -7.40
N LEU A 61 5.95 -5.25 -8.05
CA LEU A 61 6.29 -4.86 -9.42
C LEU A 61 5.15 -5.17 -10.41
N THR A 62 4.48 -6.31 -10.23
CA THR A 62 3.30 -6.67 -11.05
C THR A 62 2.19 -5.64 -10.90
N ILE A 63 1.92 -5.21 -9.67
CA ILE A 63 0.89 -4.21 -9.37
C ILE A 63 1.31 -2.84 -9.90
N LEU A 64 2.55 -2.44 -9.64
CA LEU A 64 3.09 -1.15 -10.06
C LEU A 64 3.03 -0.97 -11.59
N ARG A 65 3.41 -2.01 -12.36
CA ARG A 65 3.30 -2.01 -13.83
C ARG A 65 1.86 -1.93 -14.35
N LYS A 66 0.90 -2.40 -13.56
CA LYS A 66 -0.53 -2.39 -13.90
C LYS A 66 -1.28 -1.18 -13.30
N ARG A 67 -0.61 -0.31 -12.52
CA ARG A 67 -1.24 0.76 -11.74
C ARG A 67 -2.11 1.69 -12.61
N GLU A 68 -1.63 2.11 -13.76
CA GLU A 68 -2.39 2.98 -14.66
C GLU A 68 -3.64 2.28 -15.23
N ASN A 69 -3.56 0.97 -15.48
CA ASN A 69 -4.72 0.19 -15.90
C ASN A 69 -5.72 0.03 -14.75
N PHE A 70 -5.24 -0.17 -13.50
CA PHE A 70 -6.09 -0.15 -12.33
C PHE A 70 -6.81 1.19 -12.17
N ARG A 71 -6.11 2.31 -12.32
CA ARG A 71 -6.71 3.67 -12.27
C ARG A 71 -7.83 3.80 -13.31
N LYS A 72 -7.59 3.43 -14.56
CA LYS A 72 -8.60 3.45 -15.62
C LYS A 72 -9.78 2.53 -15.30
N ALA A 73 -9.51 1.30 -14.88
CA ALA A 73 -10.52 0.28 -14.60
C ALA A 73 -11.45 0.66 -13.45
N PHE A 74 -10.90 1.33 -12.41
CA PHE A 74 -11.61 1.73 -11.20
C PHE A 74 -11.90 3.24 -11.14
N ALA A 75 -12.10 3.90 -12.28
CA ALA A 75 -12.49 5.31 -12.36
C ALA A 75 -11.58 6.24 -11.52
N GLY A 76 -10.27 6.07 -11.58
CA GLY A 76 -9.29 6.81 -10.79
C GLY A 76 -9.37 6.55 -9.28
N PHE A 77 -10.03 5.48 -8.86
CA PHE A 77 -10.35 5.18 -7.47
C PHE A 77 -11.23 6.24 -6.79
N ASP A 78 -12.04 6.96 -7.58
CA ASP A 78 -13.08 7.81 -7.01
C ASP A 78 -14.06 6.97 -6.19
N LEU A 79 -14.19 7.30 -4.91
CA LEU A 79 -14.96 6.51 -3.95
C LEU A 79 -16.43 6.38 -4.35
N LYS A 80 -17.05 7.48 -4.81
CA LYS A 80 -18.47 7.49 -5.20
C LYS A 80 -18.69 6.70 -6.48
N ALA A 81 -17.83 6.86 -7.46
CA ALA A 81 -17.91 6.12 -8.72
C ALA A 81 -17.74 4.62 -8.47
N VAL A 82 -16.72 4.21 -7.72
CA VAL A 82 -16.45 2.79 -7.41
C VAL A 82 -17.55 2.17 -6.55
N ALA A 83 -18.08 2.89 -5.56
CA ALA A 83 -19.18 2.43 -4.72
C ALA A 83 -20.46 2.13 -5.51
N ALA A 84 -20.67 2.83 -6.62
CA ALA A 84 -21.80 2.66 -7.52
C ALA A 84 -21.64 1.48 -8.50
N PHE A 85 -20.46 0.85 -8.59
CA PHE A 85 -20.24 -0.28 -9.51
C PHE A 85 -21.22 -1.43 -9.22
N GLY A 86 -21.80 -1.95 -10.31
CA GLY A 86 -22.79 -3.02 -10.34
C GLY A 86 -22.28 -4.30 -11.00
N PRO A 87 -23.22 -5.23 -11.33
CA PRO A 87 -22.90 -6.50 -11.98
C PRO A 87 -22.16 -6.33 -13.33
N ASP A 88 -22.54 -5.34 -14.13
CA ASP A 88 -21.94 -5.08 -15.43
C ASP A 88 -20.49 -4.61 -15.28
N ASP A 89 -20.20 -3.77 -14.28
CA ASP A 89 -18.84 -3.35 -13.96
C ASP A 89 -18.00 -4.53 -13.49
N MET A 90 -18.57 -5.40 -12.64
CA MET A 90 -17.90 -6.63 -12.21
C MET A 90 -17.51 -7.49 -13.42
N GLN A 91 -18.40 -7.65 -14.39
CA GLN A 91 -18.13 -8.42 -15.59
C GLN A 91 -17.07 -7.75 -16.47
N ARG A 92 -17.13 -6.43 -16.63
CA ARG A 92 -16.13 -5.62 -17.33
C ARG A 92 -14.74 -5.80 -16.72
N LEU A 93 -14.63 -5.67 -15.39
CA LEU A 93 -13.37 -5.81 -14.65
C LEU A 93 -12.80 -7.23 -14.73
N LEU A 94 -13.62 -8.25 -14.69
CA LEU A 94 -13.19 -9.64 -14.84
C LEU A 94 -12.66 -9.96 -16.24
N ASN A 95 -13.08 -9.21 -17.25
CA ASN A 95 -12.65 -9.37 -18.62
C ASN A 95 -11.44 -8.48 -18.97
N ASP A 96 -11.04 -7.55 -18.09
CA ASP A 96 -9.94 -6.63 -18.35
C ASP A 96 -8.57 -7.30 -18.13
N PRO A 97 -7.78 -7.58 -19.17
CA PRO A 97 -6.44 -8.15 -19.03
C PRO A 97 -5.42 -7.16 -18.45
N GLY A 98 -5.76 -5.88 -18.40
CA GLY A 98 -4.92 -4.82 -17.84
C GLY A 98 -4.75 -4.92 -16.32
N ILE A 99 -5.70 -5.55 -15.61
CA ILE A 99 -5.69 -5.68 -14.16
C ILE A 99 -5.51 -7.14 -13.71
N VAL A 100 -5.48 -7.37 -12.40
CA VAL A 100 -5.52 -8.70 -11.80
C VAL A 100 -6.98 -9.17 -11.73
N ARG A 101 -7.34 -10.15 -12.57
CA ARG A 101 -8.72 -10.65 -12.70
C ARG A 101 -9.08 -11.63 -11.58
N ASN A 102 -9.23 -11.12 -10.38
CA ASN A 102 -9.65 -11.90 -9.22
C ASN A 102 -10.98 -11.35 -8.68
N ARG A 103 -12.07 -12.13 -8.82
CA ARG A 103 -13.44 -11.72 -8.42
C ARG A 103 -13.51 -11.24 -6.98
N ALA A 104 -12.86 -11.95 -6.05
CA ALA A 104 -12.91 -11.61 -4.63
C ALA A 104 -12.22 -10.26 -4.35
N LYS A 105 -11.06 -10.02 -4.97
CA LYS A 105 -10.32 -8.75 -4.83
C LYS A 105 -11.06 -7.59 -5.50
N ILE A 106 -11.65 -7.80 -6.69
CA ILE A 106 -12.47 -6.79 -7.37
C ILE A 106 -13.68 -6.43 -6.51
N ASN A 107 -14.39 -7.43 -5.98
CA ASN A 107 -15.51 -7.19 -5.07
C ASN A 107 -15.09 -6.44 -3.81
N ALA A 108 -13.91 -6.76 -3.27
CA ALA A 108 -13.38 -6.06 -2.09
C ALA A 108 -13.20 -4.56 -2.34
N VAL A 109 -12.72 -4.15 -3.52
CA VAL A 109 -12.59 -2.72 -3.87
C VAL A 109 -13.96 -2.03 -3.81
N ILE A 110 -15.00 -2.64 -4.38
CA ILE A 110 -16.37 -2.07 -4.38
C ILE A 110 -16.92 -1.97 -2.96
N VAL A 111 -16.78 -3.05 -2.17
CA VAL A 111 -17.21 -3.07 -0.76
C VAL A 111 -16.45 -2.03 0.06
N ASN A 112 -15.14 -1.93 -0.11
CA ASN A 112 -14.30 -0.99 0.61
C ASN A 112 -14.60 0.47 0.23
N ALA A 113 -14.97 0.75 -1.03
CA ALA A 113 -15.41 2.08 -1.43
C ALA A 113 -16.69 2.52 -0.69
N ARG A 114 -17.67 1.61 -0.59
CA ARG A 114 -18.90 1.86 0.16
C ARG A 114 -18.61 2.07 1.65
N ALA A 115 -17.77 1.23 2.24
CA ALA A 115 -17.36 1.35 3.63
C ALA A 115 -16.60 2.68 3.90
N ALA A 116 -15.76 3.12 2.98
CA ALA A 116 -15.02 4.37 3.12
C ALA A 116 -15.92 5.61 3.11
N LEU A 117 -17.00 5.59 2.33
CA LEU A 117 -17.99 6.68 2.29
C LEU A 117 -18.81 6.81 3.59
N GLU A 118 -18.91 5.74 4.37
CA GLU A 118 -19.63 5.73 5.65
C GLU A 118 -18.76 6.14 6.85
N LEU A 119 -17.46 6.39 6.63
CA LEU A 119 -16.56 6.81 7.71
C LEU A 119 -16.79 8.26 8.09
N PRO A 120 -17.10 8.58 9.38
CA PRO A 120 -17.44 9.94 9.80
C PRO A 120 -16.34 10.98 9.54
N ALA A 121 -15.08 10.60 9.71
CA ALA A 121 -13.92 11.48 9.52
C ALA A 121 -13.17 11.21 8.19
N GLY A 122 -13.66 10.25 7.37
CA GLY A 122 -12.99 9.81 6.16
C GLY A 122 -11.89 8.77 6.40
N LEU A 123 -11.46 8.16 5.30
CA LEU A 123 -10.47 7.09 5.32
C LEU A 123 -9.06 7.62 5.66
N SER A 124 -8.72 8.82 5.18
CA SER A 124 -7.43 9.44 5.44
C SER A 124 -7.21 9.68 6.93
N ASP A 125 -8.17 10.26 7.61
CA ASP A 125 -8.06 10.56 9.03
C ASP A 125 -8.06 9.28 9.87
N LEU A 126 -8.89 8.30 9.50
CA LEU A 126 -8.86 6.99 10.15
C LEU A 126 -7.48 6.35 10.08
N VAL A 127 -6.88 6.26 8.91
CA VAL A 127 -5.58 5.58 8.70
C VAL A 127 -4.45 6.37 9.39
N TRP A 128 -4.44 7.69 9.26
CA TRP A 128 -3.45 8.56 9.89
C TRP A 128 -3.57 8.64 11.42
N GLY A 129 -4.73 8.38 11.99
CA GLY A 129 -4.91 8.27 13.44
C GLY A 129 -4.08 7.17 14.09
N TYR A 130 -3.52 6.26 13.29
CA TYR A 130 -2.59 5.22 13.76
C TYR A 130 -1.10 5.59 13.61
N ALA A 131 -0.78 6.74 13.05
CA ALA A 131 0.60 7.22 12.94
C ALA A 131 1.23 7.49 14.32
N GLU A 132 0.46 8.11 15.22
CA GLU A 132 0.93 8.46 16.57
C GLU A 132 1.12 7.24 17.47
N ALA A 133 0.39 6.16 17.20
CA ALA A 133 0.46 4.95 18.01
C ALA A 133 1.81 4.20 17.92
N ASP A 134 2.61 4.47 16.91
CA ASP A 134 3.99 3.96 16.80
C ASP A 134 5.01 5.02 17.27
N GLN A 135 4.62 6.29 17.48
CA GLN A 135 5.50 7.35 18.01
C GLN A 135 5.77 7.20 19.50
N ASP A 136 4.82 6.65 20.27
CA ASP A 136 4.98 6.40 21.71
C ASP A 136 6.05 5.33 22.02
N ASN A 137 6.42 4.53 21.01
CA ASN A 137 7.49 3.55 21.08
C ASN A 137 8.26 3.51 19.75
N PRO A 138 9.08 4.54 19.47
CA PRO A 138 9.78 4.66 18.20
C PRO A 138 10.75 3.49 18.02
N ARG A 139 10.49 2.69 17.00
CA ARG A 139 11.36 1.60 16.60
C ARG A 139 12.65 2.18 16.01
N PRO A 140 13.83 1.60 16.34
CA PRO A 140 15.06 1.97 15.66
C PRO A 140 14.94 1.83 14.13
N ALA A 141 15.64 2.69 13.40
CA ALA A 141 15.72 2.58 11.97
C ALA A 141 16.21 1.17 11.56
N PRO A 142 15.51 0.46 10.64
CA PRO A 142 15.94 -0.85 10.20
C PRO A 142 17.30 -0.74 9.50
N ARG A 143 18.23 -1.64 9.82
CA ARG A 143 19.56 -1.69 9.18
C ARG A 143 19.59 -2.66 8.01
N THR A 144 18.71 -3.66 8.06
CA THR A 144 18.57 -4.69 7.03
C THR A 144 17.10 -4.90 6.69
N LEU A 145 16.81 -5.52 5.56
CA LEU A 145 15.43 -5.91 5.22
C LEU A 145 14.82 -6.90 6.23
N ALA A 146 15.63 -7.67 6.95
CA ALA A 146 15.17 -8.59 7.97
C ALA A 146 14.64 -7.87 9.23
N ASP A 147 15.05 -6.62 9.46
CA ASP A 147 14.59 -5.81 10.57
C ASP A 147 13.20 -5.19 10.31
N VAL A 148 12.74 -5.21 9.05
CA VAL A 148 11.43 -4.69 8.66
C VAL A 148 10.36 -5.74 8.94
N PRO A 149 9.43 -5.49 9.88
CA PRO A 149 8.39 -6.47 10.20
C PRO A 149 7.33 -6.52 9.10
N SER A 150 6.63 -7.63 9.03
CA SER A 150 5.47 -7.78 8.14
C SER A 150 4.18 -7.14 8.70
N SER A 151 4.16 -6.79 9.99
CA SER A 151 3.04 -6.13 10.67
C SER A 151 3.50 -5.52 11.99
N SER A 152 2.79 -4.52 12.50
CA SER A 152 3.01 -3.89 13.80
C SER A 152 1.76 -3.98 14.69
N PRO A 153 1.87 -3.65 16.00
CA PRO A 153 0.69 -3.49 16.86
C PRO A 153 -0.32 -2.47 16.29
N ALA A 154 0.18 -1.36 15.74
CA ALA A 154 -0.66 -0.34 15.10
C ALA A 154 -1.39 -0.89 13.87
N SER A 155 -0.71 -1.62 12.97
CA SER A 155 -1.34 -2.22 11.79
C SER A 155 -2.37 -3.29 12.14
N LYS A 156 -2.17 -4.03 13.24
CA LYS A 156 -3.17 -4.99 13.76
C LYS A 156 -4.43 -4.27 14.24
N ARG A 157 -4.26 -3.15 14.96
CA ARG A 157 -5.41 -2.32 15.42
C ARG A 157 -6.11 -1.67 14.22
N LEU A 158 -5.36 -1.07 13.28
CA LEU A 158 -5.94 -0.50 12.06
C LEU A 158 -6.72 -1.55 11.27
N SER A 159 -6.15 -2.74 11.07
CA SER A 159 -6.83 -3.86 10.40
C SER A 159 -8.14 -4.26 11.11
N ALA A 160 -8.14 -4.29 12.44
CA ALA A 160 -9.35 -4.60 13.22
C ALA A 160 -10.41 -3.50 13.06
N GLU A 161 -10.00 -2.23 13.09
CA GLU A 161 -10.91 -1.10 12.93
C GLU A 161 -11.50 -1.03 11.52
N LEU A 162 -10.68 -1.17 10.47
CA LEU A 162 -11.17 -1.26 9.10
C LEU A 162 -12.21 -2.37 8.94
N ARG A 163 -11.98 -3.54 9.54
CA ARG A 163 -12.95 -4.65 9.51
C ARG A 163 -14.27 -4.32 10.21
N LYS A 164 -14.26 -3.61 11.33
CA LYS A 164 -15.49 -3.15 12.01
C LYS A 164 -16.33 -2.25 11.11
N HIS A 165 -15.68 -1.45 10.26
CA HIS A 165 -16.32 -0.61 9.26
C HIS A 165 -16.68 -1.34 7.96
N GLY A 166 -16.53 -2.67 7.91
CA GLY A 166 -16.93 -3.48 6.76
C GLY A 166 -15.88 -3.64 5.66
N PHE A 167 -14.65 -3.14 5.85
CA PHE A 167 -13.57 -3.35 4.88
C PHE A 167 -13.15 -4.82 4.82
N THR A 168 -12.80 -5.26 3.64
CA THR A 168 -12.32 -6.61 3.34
C THR A 168 -10.93 -6.57 2.70
N PHE A 169 -10.18 -7.68 2.75
CA PHE A 169 -8.79 -7.77 2.29
C PHE A 169 -7.82 -6.76 2.96
N THR A 170 -8.17 -6.31 4.17
CA THR A 170 -7.39 -5.36 4.97
C THR A 170 -6.77 -6.05 6.19
N GLY A 171 -6.15 -7.22 5.99
CA GLY A 171 -5.43 -7.93 7.05
C GLY A 171 -4.23 -7.12 7.60
N PRO A 172 -3.66 -7.51 8.77
CA PRO A 172 -2.59 -6.76 9.41
C PRO A 172 -1.37 -6.49 8.52
N VAL A 173 -1.04 -7.42 7.61
CA VAL A 173 0.06 -7.29 6.65
C VAL A 173 -0.28 -6.24 5.58
N THR A 174 -1.49 -6.29 5.00
CA THR A 174 -1.97 -5.30 4.03
C THR A 174 -2.06 -3.91 4.67
N ALA A 175 -2.59 -3.81 5.89
CA ALA A 175 -2.64 -2.57 6.63
C ALA A 175 -1.25 -1.99 6.89
N TYR A 176 -0.27 -2.84 7.24
CA TYR A 176 1.12 -2.41 7.43
C TYR A 176 1.76 -1.91 6.13
N ALA A 177 1.60 -2.65 5.04
CA ALA A 177 2.08 -2.23 3.72
C ALA A 177 1.46 -0.89 3.29
N THR A 178 0.17 -0.67 3.57
CA THR A 178 -0.49 0.63 3.35
C THR A 178 0.14 1.73 4.21
N MET A 179 0.43 1.47 5.49
CA MET A 179 1.10 2.43 6.38
C MET A 179 2.49 2.81 5.87
N GLN A 180 3.27 1.83 5.39
CA GLN A 180 4.57 2.07 4.76
C GLN A 180 4.43 2.91 3.48
N ALA A 181 3.54 2.50 2.58
CA ALA A 181 3.36 3.16 1.29
C ALA A 181 2.81 4.60 1.41
N CYS A 182 2.08 4.90 2.49
CA CYS A 182 1.53 6.23 2.78
C CYS A 182 2.43 7.08 3.69
N GLY A 183 3.61 6.61 4.09
CA GLY A 183 4.54 7.37 4.94
C GLY A 183 4.10 7.52 6.38
N ILE A 184 3.14 6.71 6.85
CA ILE A 184 2.75 6.62 8.26
C ILE A 184 3.86 5.94 9.06
N VAL A 185 4.51 4.96 8.44
CA VAL A 185 5.70 4.27 8.95
C VAL A 185 6.84 4.50 7.97
N ASN A 186 8.00 4.92 8.47
CA ASN A 186 9.20 5.05 7.66
C ASN A 186 10.11 3.82 7.86
N ASP A 187 10.06 2.91 6.91
CA ASP A 187 10.87 1.68 6.88
C ASP A 187 11.99 1.70 5.83
N HIS A 188 12.34 2.87 5.33
CA HIS A 188 13.62 3.01 4.66
C HIS A 188 14.76 2.59 5.60
N LEU A 189 15.75 1.89 5.07
CA LEU A 189 16.90 1.47 5.86
C LEU A 189 17.66 2.68 6.42
N ALA A 190 18.36 2.48 7.53
CA ALA A 190 19.06 3.55 8.24
C ALA A 190 19.99 4.38 7.34
N ASP A 191 20.69 3.71 6.40
CA ASP A 191 21.63 4.34 5.50
C ASP A 191 20.99 4.73 4.15
N CYS A 192 19.67 4.55 3.97
CA CYS A 192 18.99 4.91 2.74
C CYS A 192 18.82 6.43 2.63
N PHE A 193 19.16 6.99 1.47
CA PHE A 193 19.06 8.45 1.25
C PHE A 193 17.62 8.99 1.31
N ALA A 194 16.62 8.12 1.12
CA ALA A 194 15.21 8.50 1.12
C ALA A 194 14.56 8.49 2.52
N ARG A 195 15.35 8.10 3.57
CA ARG A 195 14.87 8.04 4.94
C ARG A 195 14.55 9.41 5.55
#